data_96ffda3e5264279663a1e22bd03f333d
#
_entry.id   96ffda3e5264279663a1e22bd03f333d
#
_cell.length_a   1.000
_cell.length_b   1.000
_cell.length_c   1.000
_cell.angle_alpha   90.00
_cell.angle_beta   90.00
_cell.angle_gamma   90.00
#
_symmetry.space_group_name_H-M   'P 1'
#
loop_
_entity.id
_entity.type
_entity.pdbx_description
1 polymer ?
#
loop_
_entity_poly.entity_id
_entity_poly.type
_entity_poly.pdbx_seq_one_letter_code
_entity_poly.pdbx_strand_id
1 'polypeptide(L)'
;MCLDLNFILRFADAKGTLHDTPQRRYFCLVDGIISGEGNGPMNPDPKYCGALAAGHDPYQTDYICAQLMGFDPEKITLLSESRKDPLVGFSLKDTQVFCRENGQAVPFELINFHFRPHPAWEGTIERT
;
A
#
# COMPACT_ATOMS: atom_id res chain seq x y z
N MET A 1 8.98 -8.93 -10.64
CA MET A 1 7.75 -9.78 -10.74
C MET A 1 6.48 -9.05 -10.30
N CYS A 2 6.32 -8.58 -9.05
CA CYS A 2 5.07 -7.89 -8.66
C CYS A 2 4.82 -6.60 -9.45
N LEU A 3 5.86 -5.80 -9.70
CA LEU A 3 5.78 -4.60 -10.54
C LEU A 3 5.33 -4.96 -11.97
N ASP A 4 5.96 -5.96 -12.58
CA ASP A 4 5.66 -6.38 -13.96
C ASP A 4 4.22 -6.88 -14.11
N LEU A 5 3.75 -7.68 -13.14
CA LEU A 5 2.38 -8.20 -13.15
C LEU A 5 1.34 -7.07 -13.04
N ASN A 6 1.59 -6.09 -12.20
CA ASN A 6 0.70 -4.93 -12.08
C ASN A 6 0.75 -4.05 -13.33
N PHE A 7 1.94 -3.89 -13.91
CA PHE A 7 2.10 -3.19 -15.18
C PHE A 7 1.27 -3.87 -16.27
N ILE A 8 1.42 -5.19 -16.45
CA ILE A 8 0.62 -5.98 -17.41
C ILE A 8 -0.88 -5.82 -17.12
N LEU A 9 -1.29 -5.95 -15.85
CA LEU A 9 -2.69 -5.82 -15.46
C LEU A 9 -3.30 -4.47 -15.85
N ARG A 10 -2.56 -3.38 -15.72
CA ARG A 10 -3.06 -2.02 -15.97
C ARG A 10 -2.94 -1.61 -17.44
N PHE A 11 -1.85 -1.96 -18.10
CA PHE A 11 -1.45 -1.39 -19.39
C PHE A 11 -1.60 -2.35 -20.57
N ALA A 12 -1.80 -3.66 -20.36
CA ALA A 12 -2.08 -4.57 -21.46
C ALA A 12 -3.54 -4.48 -21.91
N ASP A 13 -3.77 -4.50 -23.22
CA ASP A 13 -5.09 -4.66 -23.81
C ASP A 13 -5.57 -6.12 -23.77
N ALA A 14 -6.76 -6.39 -24.33
CA ALA A 14 -7.33 -7.73 -24.40
C ALA A 14 -6.54 -8.71 -25.29
N LYS A 15 -5.62 -8.22 -26.11
CA LYS A 15 -4.75 -9.01 -26.98
C LYS A 15 -3.37 -9.23 -26.38
N GLY A 16 -3.10 -8.64 -25.18
CA GLY A 16 -1.83 -8.71 -24.50
C GLY A 16 -0.81 -7.67 -24.99
N THR A 17 -1.21 -6.70 -25.80
CA THR A 17 -0.33 -5.59 -26.21
C THR A 17 -0.23 -4.58 -25.10
N LEU A 18 0.99 -4.20 -24.72
CA LEU A 18 1.25 -3.15 -23.73
C LEU A 18 1.15 -1.77 -24.36
N HIS A 19 0.52 -0.85 -23.65
CA HIS A 19 0.34 0.56 -24.03
C HIS A 19 0.99 1.48 -23.00
N ASP A 20 1.24 2.72 -23.37
CA ASP A 20 1.80 3.76 -22.48
C ASP A 20 0.72 4.40 -21.58
N THR A 21 -0.55 4.03 -21.76
CA THR A 21 -1.67 4.52 -20.99
C THR A 21 -2.47 3.35 -20.39
N PRO A 22 -3.03 3.51 -19.18
CA PRO A 22 -3.82 2.46 -18.55
C PRO A 22 -5.01 2.05 -19.43
N GLN A 23 -5.19 0.76 -19.66
CA GLN A 23 -6.24 0.18 -20.48
C GLN A 23 -7.50 -0.19 -19.68
N ARG A 24 -7.43 -0.10 -18.35
CA ARG A 24 -8.58 -0.37 -17.48
C ARG A 24 -8.53 0.45 -16.19
N ARG A 25 -9.70 0.66 -15.63
CA ARG A 25 -9.82 1.24 -14.28
C ARG A 25 -9.53 0.16 -13.25
N TYR A 26 -8.87 0.55 -12.18
CA TYR A 26 -8.56 -0.31 -11.05
C TYR A 26 -9.17 0.26 -9.78
N PHE A 27 -9.59 -0.61 -8.89
CA PHE A 27 -10.04 -0.25 -7.56
C PHE A 27 -9.51 -1.28 -6.56
N CYS A 28 -8.81 -0.81 -5.56
CA CYS A 28 -8.28 -1.62 -4.47
C CYS A 28 -9.15 -1.41 -3.24
N LEU A 29 -9.46 -2.48 -2.54
CA LEU A 29 -10.05 -2.45 -1.22
C LEU A 29 -9.21 -3.33 -0.31
N VAL A 30 -8.71 -2.75 0.78
CA VAL A 30 -7.91 -3.44 1.79
C VAL A 30 -8.76 -3.57 3.05
N ASP A 31 -9.00 -4.81 3.45
CA ASP A 31 -9.65 -5.13 4.70
C ASP A 31 -8.59 -5.27 5.80
N GLY A 32 -8.56 -4.28 6.68
CA GLY A 32 -7.71 -4.23 7.86
C GLY A 32 -8.52 -4.27 9.16
N ILE A 33 -9.75 -4.79 9.16
CA ILE A 33 -10.57 -4.91 10.39
C ILE A 33 -9.84 -5.78 11.40
N ILE A 34 -9.44 -6.98 10.97
CA ILE A 34 -8.54 -7.86 11.72
C ILE A 34 -7.35 -8.15 10.82
N SER A 35 -6.24 -7.51 11.10
CA SER A 35 -4.99 -7.66 10.36
C SER A 35 -4.08 -8.69 11.02
N GLY A 36 -2.94 -8.97 10.41
CA GLY A 36 -1.90 -9.83 10.96
C GLY A 36 -0.56 -9.11 11.08
N GLU A 37 0.17 -9.36 12.14
CA GLU A 37 1.50 -8.79 12.35
C GLU A 37 2.53 -9.86 12.74
N GLY A 38 3.80 -9.52 12.76
CA GLY A 38 4.89 -10.40 13.19
C GLY A 38 5.21 -11.48 12.17
N ASN A 39 5.06 -12.74 12.50
CA ASN A 39 5.52 -13.87 11.69
C ASN A 39 4.57 -14.23 10.53
N GLY A 40 4.12 -13.22 9.79
CA GLY A 40 3.30 -13.39 8.60
C GLY A 40 4.12 -13.86 7.37
N PRO A 41 3.43 -14.34 6.29
CA PRO A 41 1.98 -14.59 6.22
C PRO A 41 1.54 -15.94 6.83
N MET A 42 2.47 -16.83 7.18
CA MET A 42 2.16 -18.22 7.54
C MET A 42 1.62 -18.38 8.96
N ASN A 43 2.05 -17.52 9.88
CA ASN A 43 1.64 -17.56 11.28
C ASN A 43 1.64 -16.16 11.91
N PRO A 44 0.81 -15.23 11.41
CA PRO A 44 0.74 -13.89 11.97
C PRO A 44 -0.01 -13.88 13.29
N ASP A 45 0.35 -12.96 14.17
CA ASP A 45 -0.45 -12.64 15.33
C ASP A 45 -1.60 -11.71 14.92
N PRO A 46 -2.83 -11.91 15.40
CA PRO A 46 -3.96 -11.06 15.02
C PRO A 46 -3.81 -9.66 15.61
N LYS A 47 -4.11 -8.65 14.78
CA LYS A 47 -4.12 -7.25 15.18
C LYS A 47 -5.44 -6.59 14.78
N TYR A 48 -6.16 -6.11 15.77
CA TYR A 48 -7.47 -5.47 15.59
C TYR A 48 -7.27 -3.98 15.28
N CYS A 49 -7.34 -3.60 14.00
CA CYS A 49 -7.19 -2.22 13.57
C CYS A 49 -8.54 -1.54 13.30
N GLY A 50 -9.57 -2.30 12.93
CA GLY A 50 -10.89 -1.76 12.60
C GLY A 50 -10.88 -0.85 11.37
N ALA A 51 -9.93 -1.04 10.45
CA ALA A 51 -9.69 -0.15 9.34
C ALA A 51 -10.09 -0.76 8.00
N LEU A 52 -10.59 0.08 7.10
CA LEU A 52 -10.73 -0.21 5.67
C LEU A 52 -9.97 0.86 4.89
N ALA A 53 -9.17 0.44 3.91
CA ALA A 53 -8.51 1.36 3.00
C ALA A 53 -8.93 1.08 1.56
N ALA A 54 -9.07 2.13 0.76
CA ALA A 54 -9.44 1.99 -0.64
C ALA A 54 -8.72 3.02 -1.51
N GLY A 55 -8.42 2.63 -2.75
CA GLY A 55 -7.77 3.50 -3.72
C GLY A 55 -7.93 3.00 -5.15
N HIS A 56 -7.54 3.85 -6.10
CA HIS A 56 -7.57 3.53 -7.53
C HIS A 56 -6.21 3.09 -8.08
N ASP A 57 -5.17 3.23 -7.29
CA ASP A 57 -3.82 2.79 -7.63
C ASP A 57 -3.32 1.81 -6.57
N PRO A 58 -2.96 0.57 -6.95
CA PRO A 58 -2.54 -0.45 -5.97
C PRO A 58 -1.24 -0.07 -5.27
N TYR A 59 -0.26 0.50 -5.98
CA TYR A 59 1.00 0.88 -5.36
C TYR A 59 0.87 2.04 -4.39
N GLN A 60 0.06 3.05 -4.78
CA GLN A 60 -0.25 4.16 -3.90
C GLN A 60 -1.02 3.68 -2.66
N THR A 61 -1.96 2.75 -2.85
CA THR A 61 -2.71 2.16 -1.74
C THR A 61 -1.79 1.39 -0.78
N ASP A 62 -0.90 0.54 -1.31
CA ASP A 62 0.05 -0.23 -0.50
C ASP A 62 1.04 0.69 0.22
N TYR A 63 1.52 1.75 -0.44
CA TYR A 63 2.41 2.75 0.16
C TYR A 63 1.75 3.43 1.36
N ILE A 64 0.49 3.87 1.22
CA ILE A 64 -0.28 4.47 2.30
C ILE A 64 -0.57 3.47 3.42
N CYS A 65 -0.92 2.24 3.08
CA CYS A 65 -1.12 1.17 4.08
C CYS A 65 0.15 0.89 4.88
N ALA A 66 1.33 0.85 4.25
CA ALA A 66 2.59 0.70 4.96
C ALA A 66 2.83 1.84 5.96
N GLN A 67 2.50 3.09 5.58
CA GLN A 67 2.58 4.23 6.52
C GLN A 67 1.59 4.10 7.68
N LEU A 68 0.35 3.66 7.43
CA LEU A 68 -0.65 3.40 8.49
C LEU A 68 -0.18 2.30 9.45
N MET A 69 0.53 1.30 8.94
CA MET A 69 1.12 0.24 9.75
C MET A 69 2.27 0.75 10.65
N GLY A 70 2.83 1.93 10.37
CA GLY A 70 3.98 2.47 11.09
C GLY A 70 5.32 2.12 10.45
N PHE A 71 5.31 1.64 9.20
CA PHE A 71 6.50 1.35 8.43
C PHE A 71 6.90 2.53 7.55
N ASP A 72 8.16 2.58 7.17
CA ASP A 72 8.71 3.51 6.19
C ASP A 72 8.66 2.87 4.79
N PRO A 73 7.75 3.30 3.90
CA PRO A 73 7.63 2.69 2.58
C PRO A 73 8.88 2.86 1.71
N GLU A 74 9.71 3.87 1.99
CA GLU A 74 10.97 4.07 1.25
C GLU A 74 12.03 3.01 1.59
N LYS A 75 11.90 2.36 2.74
CA LYS A 75 12.74 1.22 3.14
C LYS A 75 12.22 -0.13 2.62
N ILE A 76 11.03 -0.17 2.05
CA ILE A 76 10.44 -1.35 1.43
C ILE A 76 10.69 -1.27 -0.08
N THR A 77 11.65 -2.03 -0.59
CA THR A 77 12.13 -1.94 -1.98
C THR A 77 11.00 -1.95 -3.01
N LEU A 78 10.01 -2.84 -2.85
CA LEU A 78 8.88 -2.91 -3.77
C LEU A 78 8.13 -1.57 -3.86
N LEU A 79 7.90 -0.90 -2.73
CA LEU A 79 7.14 0.34 -2.66
C LEU A 79 7.97 1.55 -3.13
N SER A 80 9.24 1.61 -2.72
CA SER A 80 10.13 2.69 -3.15
C SER A 80 10.41 2.65 -4.65
N GLU A 81 10.58 1.48 -5.24
CA GLU A 81 10.78 1.32 -6.68
C GLU A 81 9.49 1.61 -7.46
N SER A 82 8.32 1.13 -7.00
CA SER A 82 7.05 1.43 -7.66
C SER A 82 6.76 2.92 -7.70
N ARG A 83 7.07 3.65 -6.62
CA ARG A 83 6.86 5.10 -6.56
C ARG A 83 7.70 5.87 -7.59
N LYS A 84 8.91 5.39 -7.87
CA LYS A 84 9.88 6.04 -8.78
C LYS A 84 9.72 5.60 -10.23
N ASP A 85 8.93 4.56 -10.48
CA ASP A 85 8.76 4.01 -11.82
C ASP A 85 8.14 5.05 -12.77
N PRO A 86 8.67 5.24 -13.99
CA PRO A 86 8.20 6.29 -14.90
C PRO A 86 6.78 6.08 -15.42
N LEU A 87 6.24 4.87 -15.38
CA LEU A 87 4.92 4.53 -15.92
C LEU A 87 3.85 4.38 -14.84
N VAL A 88 4.21 3.77 -13.70
CA VAL A 88 3.27 3.49 -12.61
C VAL A 88 3.53 4.34 -11.37
N GLY A 89 4.58 5.13 -11.38
CA GLY A 89 4.98 5.98 -10.26
C GLY A 89 3.95 7.06 -9.93
N PHE A 90 4.00 7.53 -8.71
CA PHE A 90 3.09 8.57 -8.22
C PHE A 90 3.84 9.60 -7.35
N SER A 91 3.30 10.81 -7.31
CA SER A 91 3.81 11.89 -6.47
C SER A 91 3.03 11.94 -5.15
N LEU A 92 3.75 11.90 -4.03
CA LEU A 92 3.13 12.08 -2.71
C LEU A 92 2.50 13.47 -2.54
N LYS A 93 3.01 14.48 -3.27
CA LYS A 93 2.46 15.85 -3.22
C LYS A 93 1.08 15.93 -3.87
N ASP A 94 0.82 15.06 -4.85
CA ASP A 94 -0.43 15.01 -5.60
C ASP A 94 -1.38 13.94 -5.04
N THR A 95 -0.92 13.18 -4.03
CA THR A 95 -1.73 12.15 -3.37
C THR A 95 -2.61 12.78 -2.31
N GLN A 96 -3.93 12.64 -2.47
CA GLN A 96 -4.89 13.04 -1.46
C GLN A 96 -5.35 11.82 -0.68
N VAL A 97 -5.15 11.85 0.65
CA VAL A 97 -5.59 10.81 1.56
C VAL A 97 -6.72 11.35 2.44
N PHE A 98 -7.86 10.69 2.41
CA PHE A 98 -9.03 11.04 3.22
C PHE A 98 -9.24 9.98 4.28
N CYS A 99 -9.06 10.35 5.55
CA CYS A 99 -9.28 9.46 6.68
C CYS A 99 -10.51 9.88 7.47
N ARG A 100 -11.28 8.90 7.91
CA ARG A 100 -12.45 9.11 8.77
C ARG A 100 -12.45 8.09 9.91
N GLU A 101 -12.73 8.58 11.10
CA GLU A 101 -12.98 7.76 12.29
C GLU A 101 -14.34 8.16 12.87
N ASN A 102 -15.22 7.18 13.07
CA ASN A 102 -16.59 7.42 13.54
C ASN A 102 -17.35 8.51 12.76
N GLY A 103 -17.09 8.58 11.44
CA GLY A 103 -17.71 9.56 10.54
C GLY A 103 -17.05 10.95 10.53
N GLN A 104 -16.11 11.21 11.40
CA GLN A 104 -15.35 12.48 11.46
C GLN A 104 -14.05 12.40 10.68
N ALA A 105 -13.63 13.50 10.05
CA ALA A 105 -12.36 13.58 9.37
C ALA A 105 -11.21 13.59 10.39
N VAL A 106 -10.19 12.76 10.13
CA VAL A 106 -8.99 12.65 10.95
C VAL A 106 -7.77 12.91 10.06
N PRO A 107 -6.79 13.71 10.48
CA PRO A 107 -5.53 13.88 9.75
C PRO A 107 -4.80 12.54 9.62
N PHE A 108 -4.39 12.21 8.40
CA PHE A 108 -3.68 10.97 8.09
C PHE A 108 -2.39 10.80 8.92
N GLU A 109 -1.68 11.89 9.16
CA GLU A 109 -0.41 11.92 9.88
C GLU A 109 -0.54 11.50 11.35
N LEU A 110 -1.74 11.57 11.91
CA LEU A 110 -2.04 11.17 13.29
C LEU A 110 -2.36 9.67 13.41
N ILE A 111 -2.54 8.98 12.29
CA ILE A 111 -2.90 7.56 12.31
C ILE A 111 -1.63 6.71 12.24
N ASN A 112 -1.44 5.87 13.23
CA ASN A 112 -0.40 4.85 13.24
C ASN A 112 -0.90 3.63 14.03
N PHE A 113 -0.99 2.51 13.36
CA PHE A 113 -1.43 1.26 14.01
C PHE A 113 -0.29 0.51 14.71
N HIS A 114 0.95 0.99 14.63
CA HIS A 114 2.11 0.40 15.31
C HIS A 114 2.24 -1.10 15.10
N PHE A 115 2.27 -1.52 13.84
CA PHE A 115 2.47 -2.92 13.49
C PHE A 115 3.87 -3.37 13.87
N ARG A 116 3.95 -4.58 14.39
CA ARG A 116 5.21 -5.28 14.58
C ARG A 116 5.62 -5.93 13.25
N PRO A 117 6.82 -5.66 12.72
CA PRO A 117 7.27 -6.27 11.48
C PRO A 117 7.57 -7.76 11.68
N HIS A 118 7.81 -8.47 10.57
CA HIS A 118 8.39 -9.81 10.64
C HIS A 118 9.76 -9.73 11.33
N PRO A 119 10.14 -10.70 12.20
CA PRO A 119 11.39 -10.65 12.96
C PRO A 119 12.65 -10.41 12.11
N ALA A 120 12.67 -10.89 10.86
CA ALA A 120 13.78 -10.65 9.94
C ALA A 120 13.90 -9.20 9.46
N TRP A 121 12.89 -8.34 9.68
CA TRP A 121 12.84 -6.94 9.26
C TRP A 121 12.80 -5.97 10.43
N GLU A 122 12.76 -6.48 11.64
CA GLU A 122 12.76 -5.66 12.85
C GLU A 122 13.97 -4.73 12.90
N GLY A 123 13.75 -3.47 13.19
CA GLY A 123 14.76 -2.41 13.18
C GLY A 123 15.17 -1.92 11.79
N THR A 124 14.54 -2.41 10.71
CA THR A 124 14.91 -2.03 9.34
C THR A 124 13.88 -1.19 8.62
N ILE A 125 12.59 -1.51 8.76
CA ILE A 125 11.52 -0.89 7.97
C ILE A 125 10.63 0.06 8.76
N GLU A 126 10.77 0.14 10.07
CA GLU A 126 9.95 1.00 10.92
C GLU A 126 10.24 2.48 10.65
N ARG A 127 9.20 3.31 10.80
CA ARG A 127 9.34 4.78 10.82
C ARG A 127 10.08 5.20 12.09
N THR A 128 11.07 6.02 11.94
CA THR A 128 11.79 6.70 13.04
C THR A 128 11.07 7.98 13.45
#